data_1e21a5302de51458722832b96e5f7870
#
_entry.id   1e21a5302de51458722832b96e5f7870
#
_cell.length_a   1.000
_cell.length_b   1.000
_cell.length_c   1.000
_cell.angle_alpha   90.00
_cell.angle_beta   90.00
_cell.angle_gamma   90.00
#
_symmetry.space_group_name_H-M   'P 1'
#
loop_
_entity.id
_entity.type
_entity.pdbx_description
1 polymer ?
#
loop_
_entity_poly.entity_id
_entity_poly.type
_entity_poly.pdbx_seq_one_letter_code
_entity_poly.pdbx_strand_id
1 'polypeptide(L)'
;EEEAELEDIYVAEAAAYDDGFVGRAATATTRPGTLATTDEVVALRSARAPTNRAEEYRFTDFSALTTATLVGPKEGASADASATRVEDACATVVLVDGVLDATQSDFEGAAKAGIKISVGAADATTGKQSATRGNVFAAINSASAADVVVVRVPKGVKCASPVHIVTMSTGGENGATRVSAPRITIVVEEEGELCVVEDFAGEGETEYWQNGVCEIAVEKGASMKHALIQNHGRGATHTRTTLVTQAEDSKYEVNEISVGGKTARHDLNIKQLGPRTETVLGCFNLAGSNQTLDLHSKLQLDHEEGSSNQVHKCIVSAASGKGVFDGNVQVNRMAQRTDAQQLSRNLLLVPKATVNVKPNLQIIADDVKCTHGCTVSDLEEEELFYIRSRGLSAETARSLLVSGFGVDVISRLPVSYTHLRAHETHEHL
;
A
#
# COMPACT_ATOMS: atom_id res chain seq x y z
N GLU A 1 -30.31 -8.14 -14.96
CA GLU A 1 -30.99 -6.82 -15.19
C GLU A 1 -31.49 -6.24 -13.84
N GLU A 2 -32.22 -6.99 -13.03
CA GLU A 2 -32.72 -6.52 -11.72
C GLU A 2 -31.62 -6.24 -10.69
N GLU A 3 -30.53 -7.00 -10.70
CA GLU A 3 -29.34 -6.76 -9.85
C GLU A 3 -28.58 -5.50 -10.29
N ALA A 4 -28.40 -5.25 -11.59
CA ALA A 4 -27.74 -4.06 -12.11
C ALA A 4 -28.55 -2.77 -11.85
N GLU A 5 -29.88 -2.82 -11.94
CA GLU A 5 -30.72 -1.68 -11.55
C GLU A 5 -30.65 -1.36 -10.05
N LEU A 6 -30.53 -2.39 -9.21
CA LEU A 6 -30.34 -2.21 -7.76
C LEU A 6 -28.98 -1.57 -7.43
N GLU A 7 -27.90 -1.97 -8.13
CA GLU A 7 -26.56 -1.39 -7.96
C GLU A 7 -26.54 0.10 -8.29
N ASP A 8 -27.13 0.51 -9.43
CA ASP A 8 -27.20 1.93 -9.82
C ASP A 8 -28.03 2.76 -8.83
N ILE A 9 -29.11 2.20 -8.30
CA ILE A 9 -29.94 2.85 -7.27
C ILE A 9 -29.14 3.02 -5.97
N TYR A 10 -28.38 2.02 -5.55
CA TYR A 10 -27.60 2.09 -4.32
C TYR A 10 -26.45 3.08 -4.39
N VAL A 11 -25.76 3.18 -5.53
CA VAL A 11 -24.71 4.19 -5.73
C VAL A 11 -25.30 5.60 -5.77
N ALA A 12 -26.43 5.79 -6.45
CA ALA A 12 -27.17 7.06 -6.49
C ALA A 12 -27.69 7.47 -5.10
N GLU A 13 -28.18 6.52 -4.30
CA GLU A 13 -28.59 6.79 -2.92
C GLU A 13 -27.41 7.10 -2.00
N ALA A 14 -26.27 6.45 -2.16
CA ALA A 14 -25.04 6.79 -1.43
C ALA A 14 -24.62 8.23 -1.73
N ALA A 15 -24.69 8.66 -2.99
CA ALA A 15 -24.42 10.03 -3.40
C ALA A 15 -25.35 11.06 -2.74
N ALA A 16 -26.57 10.69 -2.36
CA ALA A 16 -27.54 11.57 -1.72
C ALA A 16 -27.28 11.79 -0.20
N TYR A 17 -26.51 10.91 0.43
CA TYR A 17 -26.25 10.96 1.89
C TYR A 17 -24.88 11.57 2.25
N ASP A 18 -24.07 11.94 1.26
CA ASP A 18 -22.71 12.44 1.45
C ASP A 18 -22.62 13.98 1.37
N ASP A 19 -21.50 14.51 1.85
CA ASP A 19 -21.04 15.89 1.61
C ASP A 19 -20.66 16.15 0.14
N GLY A 20 -20.94 15.22 -0.75
CA GLY A 20 -20.75 15.25 -2.19
C GLY A 20 -19.41 14.61 -2.67
N PHE A 21 -18.42 14.39 -1.83
CA PHE A 21 -17.13 13.79 -2.25
C PHE A 21 -17.26 12.29 -2.51
N VAL A 22 -17.77 11.52 -1.55
CA VAL A 22 -17.88 10.04 -1.68
C VAL A 22 -18.70 9.66 -2.89
N GLY A 23 -19.86 10.31 -3.08
CA GLY A 23 -20.71 10.09 -4.24
C GLY A 23 -20.03 10.43 -5.57
N ARG A 24 -19.38 11.60 -5.67
CA ARG A 24 -18.63 11.98 -6.89
C ARG A 24 -17.50 11.01 -7.20
N ALA A 25 -16.78 10.54 -6.16
CA ALA A 25 -15.68 9.60 -6.33
C ALA A 25 -16.16 8.20 -6.75
N ALA A 26 -17.25 7.70 -6.14
CA ALA A 26 -17.85 6.42 -6.47
C ALA A 26 -18.43 6.37 -7.89
N THR A 27 -18.96 7.49 -8.38
CA THR A 27 -19.56 7.62 -9.72
C THR A 27 -18.61 8.16 -10.78
N ALA A 28 -17.36 8.49 -10.44
CA ALA A 28 -16.38 8.98 -11.40
C ALA A 28 -16.02 7.98 -12.48
N THR A 29 -16.13 6.68 -12.21
CA THR A 29 -15.92 5.62 -13.19
C THR A 29 -17.24 5.34 -13.93
N THR A 30 -17.22 5.35 -15.26
CA THR A 30 -18.40 5.14 -16.12
C THR A 30 -18.80 3.68 -16.29
N ARG A 31 -18.03 2.75 -15.75
CA ARG A 31 -18.40 1.33 -15.72
C ARG A 31 -19.18 1.05 -14.45
N PRO A 32 -20.38 0.46 -14.51
CA PRO A 32 -21.10 0.02 -13.32
C PRO A 32 -20.15 -0.86 -12.50
N GLY A 33 -20.02 -0.55 -11.21
CA GLY A 33 -19.17 -1.32 -10.32
C GLY A 33 -19.65 -2.76 -10.25
N THR A 34 -18.83 -3.68 -10.66
CA THR A 34 -19.13 -5.12 -10.69
C THR A 34 -19.16 -5.75 -9.29
N LEU A 35 -19.16 -4.96 -8.18
CA LEU A 35 -18.67 -5.45 -6.89
C LEU A 35 -19.47 -5.08 -5.65
N ALA A 36 -20.60 -4.41 -5.77
CA ALA A 36 -21.36 -4.05 -4.59
C ALA A 36 -22.04 -5.28 -3.96
N THR A 37 -21.34 -5.96 -3.06
CA THR A 37 -22.04 -6.81 -2.09
C THR A 37 -22.92 -5.93 -1.19
N THR A 38 -23.97 -6.48 -0.60
CA THR A 38 -24.82 -5.73 0.34
C THR A 38 -23.99 -5.04 1.44
N ASP A 39 -22.94 -5.68 1.94
CA ASP A 39 -22.07 -5.13 2.99
C ASP A 39 -21.22 -3.97 2.48
N GLU A 40 -20.69 -4.02 1.25
CA GLU A 40 -19.95 -2.92 0.62
C GLU A 40 -20.86 -1.70 0.38
N VAL A 41 -22.10 -1.92 -0.03
CA VAL A 41 -23.10 -0.84 -0.16
C VAL A 41 -23.37 -0.18 1.18
N VAL A 42 -23.49 -0.95 2.26
CA VAL A 42 -23.66 -0.41 3.63
C VAL A 42 -22.42 0.39 4.04
N ALA A 43 -21.22 -0.11 3.75
CA ALA A 43 -19.96 0.59 4.02
C ALA A 43 -19.89 1.93 3.26
N LEU A 44 -20.25 1.95 1.99
CA LEU A 44 -20.27 3.17 1.16
C LEU A 44 -21.27 4.21 1.70
N ARG A 45 -22.48 3.79 2.08
CA ARG A 45 -23.51 4.67 2.66
C ARG A 45 -23.08 5.30 3.98
N SER A 46 -22.29 4.60 4.77
CA SER A 46 -21.78 5.10 6.06
C SER A 46 -20.48 5.92 5.94
N ALA A 47 -19.83 5.86 4.79
CA ALA A 47 -18.56 6.54 4.54
C ALA A 47 -18.72 8.07 4.63
N ARG A 48 -17.68 8.74 5.11
CA ARG A 48 -17.61 10.21 5.18
C ARG A 48 -16.28 10.66 4.58
N ALA A 49 -16.28 11.85 3.98
CA ALA A 49 -15.07 12.44 3.43
C ALA A 49 -13.95 12.52 4.48
N PRO A 50 -12.68 12.24 4.10
CA PRO A 50 -11.56 12.35 5.02
C PRO A 50 -11.34 13.80 5.41
N THR A 51 -11.32 14.08 6.71
CA THR A 51 -11.07 15.44 7.23
C THR A 51 -9.98 15.40 8.30
N ASN A 52 -9.18 16.46 8.39
CA ASN A 52 -8.15 16.60 9.42
C ASN A 52 -8.71 16.74 10.86
N ARG A 53 -10.04 16.80 11.02
CA ARG A 53 -10.71 16.75 12.32
C ARG A 53 -10.83 15.32 12.85
N ALA A 54 -10.85 14.33 11.96
CA ALA A 54 -10.80 12.93 12.36
C ALA A 54 -9.35 12.56 12.72
N GLU A 55 -9.18 11.86 13.84
CA GLU A 55 -7.85 11.48 14.37
C GLU A 55 -7.00 10.73 13.33
N GLU A 56 -7.63 9.86 12.56
CA GLU A 56 -6.97 9.04 11.53
C GLU A 56 -6.42 9.85 10.34
N TYR A 57 -6.96 11.06 10.07
CA TYR A 57 -6.53 11.94 8.98
C TYR A 57 -5.85 13.21 9.48
N ARG A 58 -5.58 13.33 10.78
CA ARG A 58 -5.09 14.56 11.40
C ARG A 58 -3.81 15.11 10.76
N PHE A 59 -2.92 14.25 10.32
CA PHE A 59 -1.61 14.64 9.80
C PHE A 59 -1.54 14.61 8.27
N THR A 60 -2.58 14.14 7.58
CA THR A 60 -2.62 14.04 6.12
C THR A 60 -3.81 14.81 5.57
N ASP A 61 -3.52 15.88 4.83
CA ASP A 61 -4.54 16.77 4.29
C ASP A 61 -5.05 16.27 2.93
N PHE A 62 -6.32 15.91 2.87
CA PHE A 62 -7.04 15.51 1.66
C PHE A 62 -7.96 16.63 1.11
N SER A 63 -7.88 17.87 1.59
CA SER A 63 -8.76 18.95 1.18
C SER A 63 -8.72 19.22 -0.33
N ALA A 64 -7.54 19.17 -0.94
CA ALA A 64 -7.38 19.30 -2.38
C ALA A 64 -8.12 18.20 -3.16
N LEU A 65 -8.03 16.96 -2.71
CA LEU A 65 -8.72 15.83 -3.32
C LEU A 65 -10.24 15.91 -3.14
N THR A 66 -10.71 16.24 -1.94
CA THR A 66 -12.15 16.28 -1.64
C THR A 66 -12.89 17.41 -2.38
N THR A 67 -12.17 18.43 -2.83
CA THR A 67 -12.73 19.57 -3.62
C THR A 67 -12.46 19.44 -5.12
N ALA A 68 -11.65 18.47 -5.56
CA ALA A 68 -11.27 18.29 -6.96
C ALA A 68 -12.48 17.93 -7.85
N THR A 69 -12.38 18.30 -9.12
CA THR A 69 -13.25 17.76 -10.18
C THR A 69 -12.72 16.39 -10.58
N LEU A 70 -13.47 15.35 -10.25
CA LEU A 70 -13.08 13.95 -10.49
C LEU A 70 -13.60 13.48 -11.86
N VAL A 71 -12.75 12.78 -12.60
CA VAL A 71 -13.09 12.14 -13.89
C VAL A 71 -12.62 10.70 -13.89
N GLY A 72 -13.38 9.82 -14.53
CA GLY A 72 -13.07 8.40 -14.62
C GLY A 72 -11.92 8.06 -15.56
N PRO A 73 -11.61 6.76 -15.71
CA PRO A 73 -10.62 6.26 -16.65
C PRO A 73 -10.89 6.74 -18.08
N LYS A 74 -9.83 7.02 -18.82
CA LYS A 74 -9.94 7.35 -20.25
C LYS A 74 -10.15 6.06 -21.05
N GLU A 75 -11.12 6.03 -21.94
CA GLU A 75 -11.32 4.87 -22.82
C GLU A 75 -10.10 4.69 -23.72
N GLY A 76 -9.56 3.45 -23.76
CA GLY A 76 -8.35 3.13 -24.51
C GLY A 76 -7.07 3.78 -23.96
N ALA A 77 -7.05 4.20 -22.69
CA ALA A 77 -5.83 4.67 -22.05
C ALA A 77 -4.74 3.59 -22.10
N SER A 78 -3.53 4.00 -22.47
CA SER A 78 -2.35 3.15 -22.46
C SER A 78 -1.20 3.94 -21.83
N ALA A 79 -0.39 3.30 -21.02
CA ALA A 79 0.82 3.87 -20.43
C ALA A 79 1.95 2.84 -20.54
N ASP A 80 3.18 3.28 -20.76
CA ASP A 80 4.33 2.39 -20.89
C ASP A 80 4.81 1.89 -19.51
N ALA A 81 4.64 0.59 -19.27
CA ALA A 81 5.08 -0.08 -18.04
C ALA A 81 6.48 -0.72 -18.16
N SER A 82 7.20 -0.52 -19.27
CA SER A 82 8.48 -1.20 -19.53
C SER A 82 9.57 -0.85 -18.51
N ALA A 83 9.56 0.38 -17.99
CA ALA A 83 10.54 0.85 -17.01
C ALA A 83 10.43 0.16 -15.63
N THR A 84 9.30 -0.48 -15.33
CA THR A 84 9.06 -1.16 -14.04
C THR A 84 9.20 -2.69 -14.13
N ARG A 85 9.57 -3.23 -15.30
CA ARG A 85 9.53 -4.66 -15.57
C ARG A 85 10.49 -5.47 -14.69
N VAL A 86 9.97 -6.53 -14.07
CA VAL A 86 10.73 -7.53 -13.31
C VAL A 86 11.05 -8.71 -14.23
N GLU A 87 12.33 -8.94 -14.54
CA GLU A 87 12.77 -9.90 -15.56
C GLU A 87 12.46 -11.37 -15.22
N ASP A 88 12.48 -11.72 -13.91
CA ASP A 88 12.25 -13.08 -13.42
C ASP A 88 10.82 -13.33 -12.91
N ALA A 89 9.89 -12.42 -13.22
CA ALA A 89 8.49 -12.59 -12.88
C ALA A 89 7.86 -13.80 -13.59
N CYS A 90 7.11 -14.61 -12.86
CA CYS A 90 6.33 -15.71 -13.45
C CYS A 90 5.04 -15.21 -14.14
N ALA A 91 4.59 -14.02 -13.79
CA ALA A 91 3.50 -13.32 -14.47
C ALA A 91 3.67 -11.82 -14.31
N THR A 92 3.22 -11.06 -15.30
CA THR A 92 3.08 -9.61 -15.24
C THR A 92 1.63 -9.23 -15.52
N VAL A 93 1.02 -8.49 -14.60
CA VAL A 93 -0.32 -7.91 -14.75
C VAL A 93 -0.16 -6.40 -14.86
N VAL A 94 -0.58 -5.79 -15.94
CA VAL A 94 -0.53 -4.33 -16.12
C VAL A 94 -1.94 -3.76 -16.10
N LEU A 95 -2.19 -2.87 -15.17
CA LEU A 95 -3.43 -2.11 -15.07
C LEU A 95 -3.16 -0.65 -15.43
N VAL A 96 -3.92 -0.09 -16.36
CA VAL A 96 -3.91 1.34 -16.67
C VAL A 96 -5.23 1.94 -16.22
N ASP A 97 -5.19 2.92 -15.33
CA ASP A 97 -6.38 3.51 -14.68
C ASP A 97 -7.33 2.47 -14.05
N GLY A 98 -6.79 1.35 -13.54
CA GLY A 98 -7.56 0.25 -12.95
C GLY A 98 -8.17 -0.72 -13.96
N VAL A 99 -7.83 -0.62 -15.24
CA VAL A 99 -8.30 -1.51 -16.33
C VAL A 99 -7.13 -2.33 -16.86
N LEU A 100 -7.37 -3.62 -17.17
CA LEU A 100 -6.34 -4.51 -17.69
C LEU A 100 -5.81 -4.04 -19.06
N ASP A 101 -4.51 -3.86 -19.17
CA ASP A 101 -3.81 -3.76 -20.44
C ASP A 101 -3.29 -5.16 -20.84
N ALA A 102 -4.07 -5.86 -21.64
CA ALA A 102 -3.75 -7.21 -22.10
C ALA A 102 -2.52 -7.26 -23.02
N THR A 103 -2.12 -6.13 -23.63
CA THR A 103 -0.97 -6.07 -24.56
C THR A 103 0.36 -6.08 -23.83
N GLN A 104 0.40 -5.60 -22.60
CA GLN A 104 1.57 -5.55 -21.75
C GLN A 104 1.56 -6.63 -20.64
N SER A 105 0.46 -7.39 -20.49
CA SER A 105 0.31 -8.42 -19.49
C SER A 105 0.71 -9.82 -20.03
N ASP A 106 1.29 -10.65 -19.12
CA ASP A 106 1.68 -12.04 -19.43
C ASP A 106 1.40 -12.94 -18.23
N PHE A 107 0.67 -14.02 -18.44
CA PHE A 107 0.25 -14.97 -17.39
C PHE A 107 0.78 -16.39 -17.60
N GLU A 108 1.56 -16.64 -18.66
CA GLU A 108 1.98 -18.02 -19.04
C GLU A 108 2.83 -18.70 -17.96
N GLY A 109 3.76 -17.97 -17.37
CA GLY A 109 4.64 -18.52 -16.33
C GLY A 109 3.88 -18.85 -15.05
N ALA A 110 2.86 -18.05 -14.68
CA ALA A 110 2.01 -18.36 -13.53
C ALA A 110 1.23 -19.65 -13.71
N ALA A 111 0.65 -19.87 -14.89
CA ALA A 111 -0.05 -21.13 -15.20
C ALA A 111 0.88 -22.35 -15.13
N LYS A 112 2.13 -22.23 -15.63
CA LYS A 112 3.17 -23.26 -15.51
C LYS A 112 3.59 -23.53 -14.05
N ALA A 113 3.58 -22.48 -13.21
CA ALA A 113 3.85 -22.57 -11.78
C ALA A 113 2.65 -23.09 -10.96
N GLY A 114 1.50 -23.30 -11.59
CA GLY A 114 0.26 -23.74 -10.93
C GLY A 114 -0.52 -22.62 -10.23
N ILE A 115 -0.16 -21.36 -10.44
CA ILE A 115 -0.87 -20.18 -9.92
C ILE A 115 -2.01 -19.83 -10.88
N LYS A 116 -3.16 -19.50 -10.31
CA LYS A 116 -4.32 -19.05 -11.08
C LYS A 116 -4.43 -17.52 -10.98
N ILE A 117 -4.42 -16.85 -12.12
CA ILE A 117 -4.65 -15.40 -12.22
C ILE A 117 -5.88 -15.19 -13.11
N SER A 118 -6.82 -14.40 -12.63
CA SER A 118 -7.96 -13.93 -13.41
C SER A 118 -8.09 -12.41 -13.24
N VAL A 119 -8.56 -11.73 -14.29
CA VAL A 119 -8.80 -10.30 -14.28
C VAL A 119 -10.17 -10.02 -14.88
N GLY A 120 -10.92 -9.12 -14.26
CA GLY A 120 -12.28 -8.75 -14.66
C GLY A 120 -13.25 -8.85 -13.49
N ALA A 121 -14.08 -9.89 -13.46
CA ALA A 121 -15.07 -10.07 -12.40
C ALA A 121 -14.45 -10.47 -11.05
N ALA A 122 -15.05 -10.00 -9.97
CA ALA A 122 -14.75 -10.44 -8.61
C ALA A 122 -15.08 -11.92 -8.40
N ASP A 123 -14.31 -12.58 -7.57
CA ASP A 123 -14.64 -13.91 -7.07
C ASP A 123 -15.34 -13.84 -5.70
N ALA A 124 -15.77 -15.00 -5.19
CA ALA A 124 -16.46 -15.09 -3.90
C ALA A 124 -15.58 -14.68 -2.69
N THR A 125 -14.29 -14.40 -2.86
CA THR A 125 -13.39 -13.96 -1.80
C THR A 125 -13.19 -12.45 -1.78
N THR A 126 -13.46 -11.76 -2.90
CA THR A 126 -13.35 -10.31 -3.04
C THR A 126 -14.42 -9.60 -2.21
N GLY A 127 -14.08 -8.49 -1.59
CA GLY A 127 -15.01 -7.65 -0.83
C GLY A 127 -15.25 -8.08 0.62
N LYS A 128 -14.85 -9.28 1.02
CA LYS A 128 -15.11 -9.79 2.38
C LYS A 128 -14.41 -9.02 3.48
N GLN A 129 -13.22 -8.54 3.22
CA GLN A 129 -12.43 -7.82 4.22
C GLN A 129 -12.70 -6.32 4.14
N SER A 130 -12.80 -5.76 2.95
CA SER A 130 -13.02 -4.32 2.74
C SER A 130 -14.38 -3.85 3.26
N ALA A 131 -15.40 -4.65 3.14
CA ALA A 131 -16.73 -4.35 3.68
C ALA A 131 -16.76 -4.20 5.21
N THR A 132 -15.90 -4.92 5.94
CA THR A 132 -15.93 -4.96 7.41
C THR A 132 -14.78 -4.20 8.09
N ARG A 133 -13.63 -4.06 7.40
CA ARG A 133 -12.40 -3.49 7.94
C ARG A 133 -11.82 -2.37 7.08
N GLY A 134 -12.45 -2.07 5.95
CA GLY A 134 -12.05 -1.00 5.05
C GLY A 134 -12.34 0.38 5.64
N ASN A 135 -11.71 1.38 5.04
CA ASN A 135 -11.93 2.81 5.29
C ASN A 135 -12.79 3.44 4.18
N VAL A 136 -12.96 4.77 4.20
CA VAL A 136 -13.70 5.49 3.15
C VAL A 136 -13.13 5.24 1.75
N PHE A 137 -11.81 5.13 1.61
CA PHE A 137 -11.18 4.88 0.31
C PHE A 137 -11.47 3.47 -0.21
N ALA A 138 -11.50 2.46 0.68
CA ALA A 138 -11.89 1.11 0.32
C ALA A 138 -13.37 1.05 -0.10
N ALA A 139 -14.26 1.76 0.60
CA ALA A 139 -15.67 1.83 0.25
C ALA A 139 -15.89 2.50 -1.13
N ILE A 140 -15.16 3.59 -1.43
CA ILE A 140 -15.20 4.22 -2.76
C ILE A 140 -14.67 3.26 -3.83
N ASN A 141 -13.54 2.56 -3.58
CA ASN A 141 -12.96 1.62 -4.53
C ASN A 141 -13.94 0.49 -4.87
N SER A 142 -14.71 -0.01 -3.90
CA SER A 142 -15.73 -1.06 -4.15
C SER A 142 -16.74 -0.66 -5.21
N ALA A 143 -17.11 0.62 -5.26
CA ALA A 143 -18.06 1.14 -6.25
C ALA A 143 -17.40 1.56 -7.58
N SER A 144 -16.09 1.86 -7.55
CA SER A 144 -15.39 2.47 -8.69
C SER A 144 -14.40 1.55 -9.41
N ALA A 145 -14.09 0.37 -8.86
CA ALA A 145 -13.17 -0.58 -9.49
C ALA A 145 -13.77 -1.15 -10.80
N ALA A 146 -13.02 -1.03 -11.90
CA ALA A 146 -13.43 -1.52 -13.20
C ALA A 146 -13.10 -3.00 -13.41
N ASP A 147 -11.86 -3.38 -13.07
CA ASP A 147 -11.38 -4.76 -13.12
C ASP A 147 -10.83 -5.18 -11.76
N VAL A 148 -11.04 -6.46 -11.40
CA VAL A 148 -10.45 -7.08 -10.23
C VAL A 148 -9.39 -8.07 -10.67
N VAL A 149 -8.20 -7.93 -10.11
CA VAL A 149 -7.14 -8.94 -10.25
C VAL A 149 -7.30 -9.95 -9.13
N VAL A 150 -7.51 -11.21 -9.46
CA VAL A 150 -7.56 -12.30 -8.48
C VAL A 150 -6.36 -13.22 -8.70
N VAL A 151 -5.48 -13.31 -7.70
CA VAL A 151 -4.34 -14.23 -7.68
C VAL A 151 -4.59 -15.32 -6.65
N ARG A 152 -4.63 -16.56 -7.09
CA ARG A 152 -4.85 -17.72 -6.22
C ARG A 152 -3.73 -18.73 -6.36
N VAL A 153 -3.06 -19.01 -5.25
CA VAL A 153 -2.07 -20.08 -5.13
C VAL A 153 -2.73 -21.29 -4.51
N PRO A 154 -2.92 -22.38 -5.25
CA PRO A 154 -3.52 -23.61 -4.71
C PRO A 154 -2.69 -24.24 -3.59
N LYS A 155 -3.33 -25.06 -2.77
CA LYS A 155 -2.70 -25.77 -1.65
C LYS A 155 -1.39 -26.44 -2.04
N GLY A 156 -0.33 -26.17 -1.27
CA GLY A 156 1.01 -26.76 -1.43
C GLY A 156 1.80 -26.28 -2.64
N VAL A 157 1.24 -25.37 -3.46
CA VAL A 157 1.96 -24.78 -4.61
C VAL A 157 2.95 -23.74 -4.10
N LYS A 158 4.22 -23.84 -4.54
CA LYS A 158 5.30 -22.94 -4.17
C LYS A 158 5.88 -22.31 -5.41
N CYS A 159 5.84 -20.98 -5.48
CA CYS A 159 6.40 -20.22 -6.60
C CYS A 159 7.54 -19.31 -6.10
N ALA A 160 8.75 -19.59 -6.59
CA ALA A 160 9.93 -18.80 -6.25
C ALA A 160 10.00 -17.48 -7.01
N SER A 161 9.49 -17.46 -8.25
CA SER A 161 9.44 -16.24 -9.09
C SER A 161 8.25 -15.39 -8.73
N PRO A 162 8.39 -14.05 -8.68
CA PRO A 162 7.32 -13.18 -8.27
C PRO A 162 6.18 -13.09 -9.31
N VAL A 163 4.96 -12.86 -8.84
CA VAL A 163 3.89 -12.26 -9.63
C VAL A 163 4.08 -10.75 -9.57
N HIS A 164 4.24 -10.10 -10.71
CA HIS A 164 4.44 -8.66 -10.82
C HIS A 164 3.14 -7.99 -11.24
N ILE A 165 2.67 -7.03 -10.45
CA ILE A 165 1.46 -6.24 -10.71
C ILE A 165 1.86 -4.78 -10.85
N VAL A 166 1.70 -4.23 -12.05
CA VAL A 166 2.02 -2.83 -12.36
C VAL A 166 0.71 -2.05 -12.46
N THR A 167 0.60 -0.99 -11.71
CA THR A 167 -0.54 -0.09 -11.76
C THR A 167 -0.08 1.29 -12.23
N MET A 168 -0.45 1.62 -13.46
CA MET A 168 -0.18 2.92 -14.08
C MET A 168 -1.43 3.79 -14.01
N SER A 169 -1.23 5.08 -13.74
CA SER A 169 -2.32 6.06 -13.77
C SER A 169 -2.01 7.17 -14.77
N THR A 170 -3.01 7.51 -15.59
CA THR A 170 -2.90 8.62 -16.52
C THR A 170 -3.40 9.91 -15.87
N GLY A 171 -2.93 11.04 -16.36
CA GLY A 171 -3.33 12.34 -15.82
C GLY A 171 -4.71 12.80 -16.25
N GLY A 172 -5.34 13.64 -15.43
CA GLY A 172 -6.54 14.38 -15.82
C GLY A 172 -6.22 15.52 -16.78
N GLU A 173 -7.21 15.92 -17.56
CA GLU A 173 -7.12 17.03 -18.50
C GLU A 173 -7.89 18.27 -17.96
N ASN A 174 -7.48 19.47 -18.38
CA ASN A 174 -8.17 20.73 -18.04
C ASN A 174 -8.36 21.00 -16.53
N GLY A 175 -7.41 20.58 -15.69
CA GLY A 175 -7.46 20.75 -14.23
C GLY A 175 -8.39 19.79 -13.51
N ALA A 176 -8.87 18.74 -14.19
CA ALA A 176 -9.57 17.63 -13.54
C ALA A 176 -8.58 16.61 -12.98
N THR A 177 -8.95 15.93 -11.90
CA THR A 177 -8.20 14.82 -11.31
C THR A 177 -8.77 13.50 -11.81
N ARG A 178 -7.94 12.71 -12.52
CA ARG A 178 -8.36 11.38 -12.98
C ARG A 178 -8.33 10.39 -11.84
N VAL A 179 -9.40 9.58 -11.73
CA VAL A 179 -9.53 8.52 -10.73
C VAL A 179 -9.12 7.19 -11.33
N SER A 180 -8.17 6.52 -10.69
CA SER A 180 -7.76 5.15 -10.96
C SER A 180 -8.07 4.28 -9.75
N ALA A 181 -8.83 3.20 -9.92
CA ALA A 181 -9.33 2.38 -8.81
C ALA A 181 -8.89 0.90 -8.96
N PRO A 182 -7.60 0.57 -8.89
CA PRO A 182 -7.14 -0.81 -8.97
C PRO A 182 -7.63 -1.63 -7.77
N ARG A 183 -8.10 -2.85 -8.04
CA ARG A 183 -8.56 -3.78 -7.01
C ARG A 183 -7.92 -5.14 -7.18
N ILE A 184 -7.37 -5.67 -6.09
CA ILE A 184 -6.60 -6.91 -6.10
C ILE A 184 -7.09 -7.79 -4.96
N THR A 185 -7.26 -9.09 -5.24
CA THR A 185 -7.54 -10.13 -4.25
C THR A 185 -6.46 -11.22 -4.37
N ILE A 186 -5.82 -11.57 -3.28
CA ILE A 186 -4.77 -12.58 -3.24
C ILE A 186 -5.16 -13.64 -2.22
N VAL A 187 -5.17 -14.91 -2.64
CA VAL A 187 -5.40 -16.04 -1.75
C VAL A 187 -4.24 -17.03 -1.87
N VAL A 188 -3.49 -17.19 -0.81
CA VAL A 188 -2.45 -18.23 -0.71
C VAL A 188 -3.02 -19.34 0.15
N GLU A 189 -3.44 -20.41 -0.53
CA GLU A 189 -4.06 -21.56 0.13
C GLU A 189 -3.04 -22.32 0.99
N GLU A 190 -3.52 -23.24 1.81
CA GLU A 190 -2.77 -23.99 2.82
C GLU A 190 -1.41 -24.50 2.30
N GLU A 191 -0.33 -24.22 3.04
CA GLU A 191 1.07 -24.57 2.70
C GLU A 191 1.58 -23.99 1.36
N GLY A 192 0.87 -23.04 0.75
CA GLY A 192 1.28 -22.35 -0.46
C GLY A 192 2.36 -21.29 -0.18
N GLU A 193 3.17 -20.98 -1.20
CA GLU A 193 4.17 -19.90 -1.13
C GLU A 193 4.05 -18.97 -2.34
N LEU A 194 4.05 -17.65 -2.08
CA LEU A 194 3.92 -16.63 -3.11
C LEU A 194 4.84 -15.44 -2.82
N CYS A 195 5.45 -14.91 -3.86
CA CYS A 195 6.05 -13.58 -3.87
C CYS A 195 5.25 -12.68 -4.83
N VAL A 196 4.87 -11.49 -4.37
CA VAL A 196 4.20 -10.48 -5.19
C VAL A 196 5.01 -9.19 -5.15
N VAL A 197 5.16 -8.55 -6.29
CA VAL A 197 5.71 -7.20 -6.43
C VAL A 197 4.62 -6.32 -7.01
N GLU A 198 4.23 -5.27 -6.30
CA GLU A 198 3.32 -4.25 -6.81
C GLU A 198 4.09 -2.95 -7.07
N ASP A 199 4.00 -2.46 -8.30
CA ASP A 199 4.53 -1.17 -8.73
C ASP A 199 3.41 -0.17 -8.96
N PHE A 200 3.54 1.01 -8.36
CA PHE A 200 2.61 2.11 -8.52
C PHE A 200 3.32 3.29 -9.14
N ALA A 201 2.89 3.65 -10.35
CA ALA A 201 3.45 4.76 -11.11
C ALA A 201 2.33 5.50 -11.88
N GLY A 202 2.69 6.55 -12.58
CA GLY A 202 1.76 7.28 -13.42
C GLY A 202 2.44 8.37 -14.24
N GLU A 203 1.69 9.01 -15.12
CA GLU A 203 2.19 9.95 -16.10
C GLU A 203 2.62 11.29 -15.49
N GLY A 204 3.92 11.54 -15.49
CA GLY A 204 4.51 12.86 -15.27
C GLY A 204 4.08 13.56 -13.97
N GLU A 205 3.90 14.88 -14.07
CA GLU A 205 3.47 15.74 -12.94
C GLU A 205 1.97 16.08 -13.00
N THR A 206 1.19 15.31 -13.76
CA THR A 206 -0.25 15.54 -13.93
C THR A 206 -1.04 15.14 -12.67
N GLU A 207 -2.22 15.74 -12.49
CA GLU A 207 -3.07 15.44 -11.35
C GLU A 207 -3.89 14.17 -11.60
N TYR A 208 -3.71 13.17 -10.74
CA TYR A 208 -4.53 11.97 -10.68
C TYR A 208 -4.64 11.46 -9.24
N TRP A 209 -5.65 10.67 -9.02
CA TRP A 209 -5.85 9.97 -7.76
C TRP A 209 -5.90 8.46 -8.02
N GLN A 210 -4.89 7.74 -7.53
CA GLN A 210 -4.92 6.29 -7.51
C GLN A 210 -5.43 5.82 -6.15
N ASN A 211 -6.60 5.18 -6.16
CA ASN A 211 -7.25 4.63 -4.99
C ASN A 211 -7.24 3.09 -5.05
N GLY A 212 -6.20 2.47 -4.55
CA GLY A 212 -6.00 1.02 -4.62
C GLY A 212 -6.49 0.26 -3.39
N VAL A 213 -7.09 -0.92 -3.61
CA VAL A 213 -7.44 -1.87 -2.55
C VAL A 213 -6.82 -3.23 -2.84
N CYS A 214 -6.23 -3.86 -1.80
CA CYS A 214 -5.76 -5.23 -1.86
C CYS A 214 -6.28 -6.02 -0.66
N GLU A 215 -6.95 -7.13 -0.93
CA GLU A 215 -7.41 -8.08 0.08
C GLU A 215 -6.59 -9.36 -0.02
N ILE A 216 -5.95 -9.75 1.09
CA ILE A 216 -5.02 -10.87 1.13
C ILE A 216 -5.47 -11.88 2.19
N ALA A 217 -5.56 -13.15 1.81
CA ALA A 217 -5.75 -14.26 2.73
C ALA A 217 -4.52 -15.18 2.67
N VAL A 218 -3.82 -15.32 3.79
CA VAL A 218 -2.70 -16.25 3.94
C VAL A 218 -3.19 -17.39 4.85
N GLU A 219 -3.47 -18.53 4.21
CA GLU A 219 -4.08 -19.67 4.86
C GLU A 219 -3.06 -20.46 5.72
N LYS A 220 -3.51 -21.53 6.37
CA LYS A 220 -2.70 -22.31 7.31
C LYS A 220 -1.38 -22.77 6.72
N GLY A 221 -0.27 -22.45 7.41
CA GLY A 221 1.09 -22.84 7.00
C GLY A 221 1.58 -22.15 5.72
N ALA A 222 0.79 -21.26 5.13
CA ALA A 222 1.17 -20.56 3.90
C ALA A 222 2.14 -19.40 4.18
N SER A 223 2.92 -19.02 3.18
CA SER A 223 3.87 -17.90 3.26
C SER A 223 3.72 -16.96 2.08
N MET A 224 3.67 -15.66 2.37
CA MET A 224 3.63 -14.63 1.33
C MET A 224 4.67 -13.53 1.59
N LYS A 225 5.45 -13.22 0.55
CA LYS A 225 6.29 -12.02 0.48
C LYS A 225 5.62 -11.01 -0.43
N HIS A 226 5.53 -9.77 0.03
CA HIS A 226 4.84 -8.70 -0.64
C HIS A 226 5.73 -7.45 -0.71
N ALA A 227 6.16 -7.07 -1.89
CA ALA A 227 6.92 -5.85 -2.13
C ALA A 227 5.99 -4.79 -2.75
N LEU A 228 6.01 -3.59 -2.20
CA LEU A 228 5.21 -2.45 -2.65
C LEU A 228 6.17 -1.31 -3.02
N ILE A 229 6.09 -0.81 -4.24
CA ILE A 229 6.96 0.26 -4.71
C ILE A 229 6.11 1.38 -5.27
N GLN A 230 6.04 2.48 -4.52
CA GLN A 230 5.29 3.66 -4.88
C GLN A 230 6.24 4.73 -5.41
N ASN A 231 6.13 5.02 -6.72
CA ASN A 231 6.91 6.03 -7.43
C ASN A 231 6.02 6.85 -8.37
N HIS A 232 4.98 7.43 -7.83
CA HIS A 232 4.07 8.30 -8.58
C HIS A 232 4.70 9.66 -8.92
N GLY A 233 4.22 10.28 -9.98
CA GLY A 233 4.55 11.68 -10.29
C GLY A 233 4.11 12.64 -9.17
N ARG A 234 4.72 13.83 -9.11
CA ARG A 234 4.53 14.79 -8.01
C ARG A 234 3.13 15.42 -7.91
N GLY A 235 2.31 15.32 -8.96
CA GLY A 235 0.91 15.74 -8.94
C GLY A 235 -0.05 14.72 -8.32
N ALA A 236 0.41 13.49 -8.10
CA ALA A 236 -0.44 12.36 -7.71
C ALA A 236 -0.90 12.41 -6.26
N THR A 237 -2.14 12.02 -6.04
CA THR A 237 -2.62 11.50 -4.75
C THR A 237 -2.71 9.98 -4.85
N HIS A 238 -2.06 9.28 -3.93
CA HIS A 238 -2.12 7.83 -3.81
C HIS A 238 -2.75 7.44 -2.49
N THR A 239 -3.82 6.67 -2.52
CA THR A 239 -4.42 6.03 -1.35
C THR A 239 -4.44 4.53 -1.57
N ARG A 240 -3.85 3.78 -0.64
CA ARG A 240 -3.80 2.33 -0.66
C ARG A 240 -4.42 1.78 0.62
N THR A 241 -5.33 0.83 0.49
CA THR A 241 -5.84 0.03 1.60
C THR A 241 -5.45 -1.42 1.38
N THR A 242 -4.63 -1.98 2.26
CA THR A 242 -4.26 -3.40 2.23
C THR A 242 -4.81 -4.10 3.46
N LEU A 243 -5.62 -5.12 3.24
CA LEU A 243 -6.30 -5.89 4.28
C LEU A 243 -5.79 -7.32 4.23
N VAL A 244 -5.18 -7.77 5.32
CA VAL A 244 -4.56 -9.09 5.39
C VAL A 244 -5.20 -9.91 6.50
N THR A 245 -5.47 -11.18 6.23
CA THR A 245 -5.77 -12.19 7.24
C THR A 245 -4.71 -13.28 7.22
N GLN A 246 -4.27 -13.69 8.42
CA GLN A 246 -3.28 -14.74 8.63
C GLN A 246 -3.88 -15.87 9.45
N ALA A 247 -3.97 -17.07 8.85
CA ALA A 247 -4.39 -18.27 9.56
C ALA A 247 -3.22 -18.88 10.37
N GLU A 248 -3.47 -19.99 11.05
CA GLU A 248 -2.51 -20.69 11.88
C GLU A 248 -1.19 -21.00 11.13
N ASP A 249 -0.05 -20.82 11.78
CA ASP A 249 1.31 -21.11 11.26
C ASP A 249 1.68 -20.32 9.98
N SER A 250 0.93 -19.32 9.59
CA SER A 250 1.19 -18.55 8.38
C SER A 250 2.22 -17.45 8.57
N LYS A 251 2.89 -17.09 7.47
CA LYS A 251 3.88 -16.02 7.43
C LYS A 251 3.51 -14.97 6.38
N TYR A 252 3.51 -13.70 6.80
CA TYR A 252 3.34 -12.55 5.91
C TYR A 252 4.49 -11.56 6.10
N GLU A 253 5.23 -11.32 5.03
CA GLU A 253 6.29 -10.32 4.98
C GLU A 253 5.94 -9.26 3.96
N VAL A 254 5.86 -8.00 4.40
CA VAL A 254 5.61 -6.86 3.51
C VAL A 254 6.76 -5.86 3.61
N ASN A 255 7.26 -5.44 2.43
CA ASN A 255 8.29 -4.41 2.32
C ASN A 255 7.81 -3.32 1.37
N GLU A 256 7.71 -2.09 1.87
CA GLU A 256 7.23 -0.94 1.13
C GLU A 256 8.33 0.10 0.95
N ILE A 257 8.44 0.62 -0.27
CA ILE A 257 9.24 1.79 -0.61
C ILE A 257 8.32 2.84 -1.20
N SER A 258 8.29 4.02 -0.59
CA SER A 258 7.45 5.13 -1.03
C SER A 258 8.30 6.39 -1.23
N VAL A 259 8.38 6.85 -2.48
CA VAL A 259 9.25 7.98 -2.87
C VAL A 259 8.54 9.03 -3.74
N GLY A 260 7.40 8.69 -4.32
CA GLY A 260 6.65 9.54 -5.24
C GLY A 260 5.36 10.12 -4.66
N GLY A 261 4.62 10.83 -5.52
CA GLY A 261 3.33 11.44 -5.20
C GLY A 261 3.43 12.76 -4.43
N LYS A 262 2.39 13.57 -4.53
CA LYS A 262 2.18 14.76 -3.68
C LYS A 262 1.70 14.32 -2.29
N THR A 263 0.74 13.41 -2.27
CA THR A 263 0.21 12.79 -1.05
C THR A 263 0.10 11.29 -1.29
N ALA A 264 0.81 10.50 -0.51
CA ALA A 264 0.69 9.05 -0.53
C ALA A 264 0.32 8.55 0.86
N ARG A 265 -0.77 7.80 0.96
CA ARG A 265 -1.21 7.16 2.19
C ARG A 265 -1.46 5.67 1.99
N HIS A 266 -0.87 4.86 2.85
CA HIS A 266 -1.12 3.42 2.93
C HIS A 266 -1.76 3.06 4.27
N ASP A 267 -2.96 2.51 4.23
CA ASP A 267 -3.65 1.91 5.37
C ASP A 267 -3.47 0.39 5.31
N LEU A 268 -2.53 -0.15 6.09
CA LEU A 268 -2.21 -1.57 6.18
C LEU A 268 -2.83 -2.20 7.44
N ASN A 269 -3.79 -3.09 7.26
CA ASN A 269 -4.54 -3.70 8.35
C ASN A 269 -4.40 -5.22 8.31
N ILE A 270 -3.66 -5.77 9.27
CA ILE A 270 -3.34 -7.19 9.38
C ILE A 270 -4.07 -7.78 10.59
N LYS A 271 -4.78 -8.88 10.37
CA LYS A 271 -5.51 -9.59 11.42
C LYS A 271 -5.10 -11.06 11.50
N GLN A 272 -4.72 -11.47 12.70
CA GLN A 272 -4.47 -12.85 13.04
C GLN A 272 -5.80 -13.62 13.20
N LEU A 273 -5.91 -14.78 12.55
CA LEU A 273 -7.05 -15.70 12.65
C LEU A 273 -6.71 -17.04 13.30
N GLY A 274 -5.43 -17.28 13.60
CA GLY A 274 -4.95 -18.51 14.22
C GLY A 274 -3.62 -18.29 14.95
N PRO A 275 -3.13 -19.25 15.74
CA PRO A 275 -1.89 -19.13 16.51
C PRO A 275 -0.63 -19.22 15.62
N ARG A 276 0.52 -18.86 16.20
CA ARG A 276 1.86 -18.99 15.61
C ARG A 276 2.04 -18.30 14.26
N THR A 277 1.39 -17.16 14.08
CA THR A 277 1.60 -16.34 12.89
C THR A 277 2.89 -15.53 12.99
N GLU A 278 3.57 -15.35 11.87
CA GLU A 278 4.73 -14.46 11.75
C GLU A 278 4.40 -13.28 10.82
N THR A 279 4.61 -12.05 11.32
CA THR A 279 4.37 -10.83 10.54
C THR A 279 5.65 -9.99 10.49
N VAL A 280 6.14 -9.69 9.31
CA VAL A 280 7.30 -8.78 9.11
C VAL A 280 6.87 -7.61 8.26
N LEU A 281 7.10 -6.38 8.76
CA LEU A 281 6.86 -5.14 8.04
C LEU A 281 8.16 -4.35 7.92
N GLY A 282 8.56 -4.04 6.70
CA GLY A 282 9.60 -3.06 6.39
C GLY A 282 8.99 -1.90 5.59
N CYS A 283 9.25 -0.66 6.01
CA CYS A 283 8.82 0.51 5.25
C CYS A 283 9.96 1.53 5.16
N PHE A 284 10.18 2.05 3.96
CA PHE A 284 11.11 3.14 3.71
C PHE A 284 10.42 4.27 2.95
N ASN A 285 10.32 5.44 3.56
CA ASN A 285 9.72 6.65 2.99
C ASN A 285 10.82 7.69 2.73
N LEU A 286 10.85 8.27 1.53
CA LEU A 286 11.71 9.40 1.20
C LEU A 286 10.84 10.58 0.74
N ALA A 287 10.56 11.51 1.65
CA ALA A 287 9.72 12.68 1.39
C ALA A 287 10.54 13.89 0.98
N GLY A 288 10.33 14.35 -0.24
CA GLY A 288 10.89 15.57 -0.80
C GLY A 288 10.00 16.80 -0.62
N SER A 289 10.22 17.82 -1.46
CA SER A 289 9.47 19.08 -1.39
C SER A 289 7.98 18.89 -1.71
N ASN A 290 7.12 19.45 -0.85
CA ASN A 290 5.65 19.41 -0.96
C ASN A 290 5.06 17.99 -1.03
N GLN A 291 5.75 17.02 -0.45
CA GLN A 291 5.27 15.64 -0.36
C GLN A 291 4.83 15.30 1.06
N THR A 292 3.76 14.53 1.15
CA THR A 292 3.32 13.88 2.40
C THR A 292 3.26 12.38 2.17
N LEU A 293 4.12 11.61 2.86
CA LEU A 293 4.15 10.16 2.81
C LEU A 293 3.69 9.60 4.16
N ASP A 294 2.62 8.81 4.16
CA ASP A 294 1.87 8.42 5.34
C ASP A 294 1.62 6.91 5.36
N LEU A 295 2.14 6.23 6.37
CA LEU A 295 1.85 4.81 6.64
C LEU A 295 1.06 4.68 7.94
N HIS A 296 -0.14 4.12 7.84
CA HIS A 296 -0.94 3.64 8.95
C HIS A 296 -0.93 2.11 8.99
N SER A 297 -0.26 1.52 9.96
CA SER A 297 -0.25 0.07 10.16
C SER A 297 -1.09 -0.32 11.38
N LYS A 298 -1.97 -1.28 11.21
CA LYS A 298 -2.73 -1.89 12.30
C LYS A 298 -2.53 -3.40 12.28
N LEU A 299 -1.92 -3.93 13.34
CA LEU A 299 -1.78 -5.36 13.55
C LEU A 299 -2.63 -5.79 14.74
N GLN A 300 -3.58 -6.69 14.51
CA GLN A 300 -4.44 -7.27 15.53
C GLN A 300 -4.06 -8.73 15.77
N LEU A 301 -3.57 -9.02 16.95
CA LEU A 301 -3.18 -10.34 17.43
C LEU A 301 -4.24 -10.85 18.40
N ASP A 302 -4.93 -11.91 18.01
CA ASP A 302 -6.06 -12.50 18.74
C ASP A 302 -5.75 -13.90 19.31
N HIS A 303 -4.64 -14.52 18.88
CA HIS A 303 -4.26 -15.89 19.22
C HIS A 303 -2.82 -15.96 19.73
N GLU A 304 -2.49 -17.06 20.40
CA GLU A 304 -1.21 -17.26 21.07
C GLU A 304 -0.02 -17.43 20.10
N GLU A 305 1.18 -17.16 20.61
CA GLU A 305 2.46 -17.39 19.93
C GLU A 305 2.63 -16.62 18.61
N GLY A 306 1.94 -15.50 18.46
CA GLY A 306 2.17 -14.60 17.33
C GLY A 306 3.50 -13.86 17.46
N SER A 307 4.20 -13.68 16.35
CA SER A 307 5.40 -12.83 16.27
C SER A 307 5.24 -11.70 15.27
N SER A 308 5.78 -10.54 15.60
CA SER A 308 5.73 -9.37 14.73
C SER A 308 7.01 -8.55 14.84
N ASN A 309 7.60 -8.22 13.69
CA ASN A 309 8.72 -7.29 13.61
C ASN A 309 8.40 -6.19 12.59
N GLN A 310 8.24 -4.95 13.08
CA GLN A 310 7.91 -3.80 12.24
C GLN A 310 9.05 -2.79 12.26
N VAL A 311 9.58 -2.43 11.09
CA VAL A 311 10.61 -1.41 10.92
C VAL A 311 10.10 -0.36 9.93
N HIS A 312 9.87 0.85 10.44
CA HIS A 312 9.57 2.02 9.64
C HIS A 312 10.77 2.96 9.61
N LYS A 313 11.18 3.38 8.43
CA LYS A 313 12.23 4.39 8.22
C LYS A 313 11.73 5.50 7.33
N CYS A 314 11.97 6.73 7.73
CA CYS A 314 11.57 7.90 6.95
C CYS A 314 12.72 8.90 6.85
N ILE A 315 12.97 9.38 5.65
CA ILE A 315 13.84 10.52 5.40
C ILE A 315 12.98 11.66 4.90
N VAL A 316 13.14 12.85 5.49
CA VAL A 316 12.52 14.08 4.98
C VAL A 316 13.60 15.03 4.54
N SER A 317 13.71 15.23 3.22
CA SER A 317 14.82 15.97 2.59
C SER A 317 14.52 17.45 2.32
N ALA A 318 13.27 17.90 2.53
CA ALA A 318 12.84 19.28 2.27
C ALA A 318 11.99 19.86 3.40
N ALA A 319 12.06 21.19 3.57
CA ALA A 319 11.33 21.92 4.62
C ALA A 319 9.78 21.82 4.51
N SER A 320 9.26 21.58 3.30
CA SER A 320 7.82 21.37 3.03
C SER A 320 7.47 19.87 2.93
N GLY A 321 8.43 18.97 3.11
CA GLY A 321 8.21 17.54 3.14
C GLY A 321 7.67 17.08 4.49
N LYS A 322 6.85 16.04 4.48
CA LYS A 322 6.25 15.46 5.67
C LYS A 322 6.24 13.93 5.61
N GLY A 323 6.73 13.29 6.67
CA GLY A 323 6.52 11.88 6.93
C GLY A 323 5.45 11.68 8.01
N VAL A 324 4.65 10.64 7.89
CA VAL A 324 3.67 10.24 8.90
C VAL A 324 3.76 8.73 9.11
N PHE A 325 3.79 8.31 10.36
CA PHE A 325 3.67 6.91 10.74
C PHE A 325 2.74 6.76 11.95
N ASP A 326 1.63 6.07 11.77
CA ASP A 326 0.75 5.61 12.85
C ASP A 326 0.79 4.08 12.88
N GLY A 327 1.54 3.53 13.84
CA GLY A 327 1.73 2.10 13.99
C GLY A 327 0.97 1.58 15.20
N ASN A 328 -0.10 0.83 15.00
CA ASN A 328 -0.93 0.27 16.05
C ASN A 328 -0.77 -1.25 16.12
N VAL A 329 -0.31 -1.77 17.27
CA VAL A 329 -0.25 -3.20 17.56
C VAL A 329 -1.19 -3.49 18.73
N GLN A 330 -2.22 -4.26 18.47
CA GLN A 330 -3.22 -4.69 19.44
C GLN A 330 -3.00 -6.15 19.80
N VAL A 331 -2.66 -6.42 21.07
CA VAL A 331 -2.42 -7.77 21.61
C VAL A 331 -3.56 -8.10 22.56
N ASN A 332 -4.53 -8.85 22.07
CA ASN A 332 -5.75 -9.18 22.81
C ASN A 332 -5.49 -10.28 23.84
N ARG A 333 -6.44 -10.49 24.75
CA ARG A 333 -6.29 -11.35 25.94
C ARG A 333 -5.80 -12.78 25.62
N MET A 334 -6.25 -13.36 24.50
CA MET A 334 -5.89 -14.73 24.12
C MET A 334 -4.53 -14.81 23.41
N ALA A 335 -3.93 -13.68 23.03
CA ALA A 335 -2.64 -13.63 22.34
C ALA A 335 -1.45 -13.76 23.31
N GLN A 336 -1.48 -14.79 24.16
CA GLN A 336 -0.40 -15.08 25.09
C GLN A 336 0.87 -15.54 24.36
N ARG A 337 2.03 -15.33 24.95
CA ARG A 337 3.36 -15.64 24.39
C ARG A 337 3.66 -14.94 23.06
N THR A 338 2.97 -13.82 22.82
CA THR A 338 3.27 -12.94 21.68
C THR A 338 4.63 -12.25 21.85
N ASP A 339 5.42 -12.18 20.75
CA ASP A 339 6.62 -11.35 20.65
C ASP A 339 6.40 -10.29 19.55
N ALA A 340 6.16 -9.04 19.94
CA ALA A 340 5.86 -7.94 19.02
C ALA A 340 6.86 -6.79 19.20
N GLN A 341 7.54 -6.45 18.11
CA GLN A 341 8.54 -5.39 18.09
C GLN A 341 8.20 -4.36 17.03
N GLN A 342 8.26 -3.08 17.40
CA GLN A 342 8.04 -1.96 16.48
C GLN A 342 9.13 -0.93 16.62
N LEU A 343 9.81 -0.58 15.52
CA LEU A 343 10.84 0.42 15.48
C LEU A 343 10.54 1.46 14.39
N SER A 344 10.54 2.75 14.75
CA SER A 344 10.49 3.85 13.80
C SER A 344 11.77 4.70 13.91
N ARG A 345 12.47 4.85 12.80
CA ARG A 345 13.65 5.74 12.69
C ARG A 345 13.40 6.79 11.63
N ASN A 346 13.65 8.05 11.98
CA ASN A 346 13.31 9.18 11.13
C ASN A 346 14.46 10.16 11.06
N LEU A 347 14.81 10.55 9.84
CA LEU A 347 15.92 11.44 9.55
C LEU A 347 15.41 12.74 8.90
N LEU A 348 15.62 13.86 9.55
CA LEU A 348 15.23 15.19 9.05
C LEU A 348 16.47 15.91 8.54
N LEU A 349 16.63 15.99 7.21
CA LEU A 349 17.87 16.51 6.60
C LEU A 349 17.96 18.04 6.54
N VAL A 350 16.88 18.74 6.81
CA VAL A 350 16.80 20.20 6.74
C VAL A 350 15.93 20.77 7.85
N PRO A 351 16.18 22.02 8.30
CA PRO A 351 15.28 22.71 9.24
C PRO A 351 13.86 22.79 8.70
N LYS A 352 12.85 22.70 9.59
CA LYS A 352 11.42 22.71 9.31
C LYS A 352 10.87 21.46 8.59
N ALA A 353 11.70 20.50 8.18
CA ALA A 353 11.20 19.18 7.80
C ALA A 353 10.38 18.59 8.95
N THR A 354 9.33 17.85 8.64
CA THR A 354 8.38 17.38 9.65
C THR A 354 8.17 15.88 9.55
N VAL A 355 8.19 15.21 10.70
CA VAL A 355 7.69 13.83 10.83
C VAL A 355 6.72 13.74 12.01
N ASN A 356 5.62 13.03 11.80
CA ASN A 356 4.64 12.73 12.85
C ASN A 356 4.64 11.22 13.08
N VAL A 357 5.08 10.79 14.25
CA VAL A 357 5.23 9.37 14.57
C VAL A 357 4.40 9.02 15.79
N LYS A 358 3.54 8.03 15.66
CA LYS A 358 2.65 7.54 16.72
C LYS A 358 2.75 6.02 16.83
N PRO A 359 3.79 5.47 17.47
CA PRO A 359 3.83 4.05 17.81
C PRO A 359 2.85 3.79 18.97
N ASN A 360 1.95 2.86 18.79
CA ASN A 360 0.92 2.53 19.75
C ASN A 360 0.86 1.02 20.03
N LEU A 361 1.06 0.62 21.29
CA LEU A 361 0.92 -0.75 21.74
C LEU A 361 -0.28 -0.84 22.70
N GLN A 362 -1.30 -1.60 22.30
CA GLN A 362 -2.48 -1.91 23.12
C GLN A 362 -2.36 -3.35 23.61
N ILE A 363 -1.83 -3.54 24.79
CA ILE A 363 -1.51 -4.85 25.33
C ILE A 363 -2.54 -5.23 26.41
N ILE A 364 -3.30 -6.29 26.14
CA ILE A 364 -4.32 -6.84 27.07
C ILE A 364 -3.87 -8.20 27.64
N ALA A 365 -3.04 -8.95 26.89
CA ALA A 365 -2.45 -10.21 27.35
C ALA A 365 -1.36 -9.97 28.41
N ASP A 366 -1.15 -10.94 29.31
CA ASP A 366 -0.22 -10.81 30.44
C ASP A 366 1.18 -11.36 30.14
N ASP A 367 1.26 -12.51 29.47
CA ASP A 367 2.53 -13.19 29.15
C ASP A 367 2.97 -12.87 27.72
N VAL A 368 3.61 -11.71 27.54
CA VAL A 368 4.03 -11.24 26.22
C VAL A 368 5.36 -10.48 26.28
N LYS A 369 6.04 -10.37 25.13
CA LYS A 369 7.21 -9.52 24.91
C LYS A 369 6.83 -8.48 23.87
N CYS A 370 6.54 -7.26 24.30
CA CYS A 370 6.15 -6.18 23.40
C CYS A 370 7.05 -4.98 23.63
N THR A 371 7.67 -4.50 22.57
CA THR A 371 8.56 -3.35 22.60
C THR A 371 8.28 -2.40 21.45
N HIS A 372 8.44 -1.11 21.69
CA HIS A 372 8.51 -0.13 20.62
C HIS A 372 9.66 0.85 20.83
N GLY A 373 10.20 1.38 19.75
CA GLY A 373 11.21 2.42 19.74
C GLY A 373 10.89 3.46 18.67
N CYS A 374 11.17 4.72 18.98
CA CYS A 374 11.04 5.80 18.03
C CYS A 374 12.23 6.76 18.17
N THR A 375 12.86 7.10 17.05
CA THR A 375 13.90 8.12 16.99
C THR A 375 13.60 9.12 15.88
N VAL A 376 13.86 10.38 16.16
CA VAL A 376 13.84 11.47 15.17
C VAL A 376 15.15 12.24 15.35
N SER A 377 15.98 12.25 14.34
CA SER A 377 17.31 12.88 14.37
C SER A 377 17.66 13.59 13.07
N ASP A 378 18.72 14.34 13.06
CA ASP A 378 19.50 14.69 11.87
C ASP A 378 20.70 13.72 11.76
N LEU A 379 21.51 13.85 10.72
CA LEU A 379 22.78 13.13 10.60
C LEU A 379 23.72 13.54 11.75
N GLU A 380 24.33 12.54 12.40
CA GLU A 380 25.25 12.80 13.50
C GLU A 380 26.55 13.45 13.00
N GLU A 381 26.93 14.56 13.60
CA GLU A 381 28.17 15.29 13.24
C GLU A 381 29.42 14.42 13.44
N GLU A 382 29.40 13.52 14.41
CA GLU A 382 30.52 12.61 14.68
C GLU A 382 30.70 11.60 13.53
N GLU A 383 29.60 11.04 13.01
CA GLU A 383 29.64 10.13 11.85
C GLU A 383 30.12 10.87 10.61
N LEU A 384 29.64 12.08 10.35
CA LEU A 384 30.09 12.93 9.26
C LEU A 384 31.58 13.27 9.40
N PHE A 385 32.02 13.65 10.59
CA PHE A 385 33.41 13.94 10.86
C PHE A 385 34.29 12.71 10.63
N TYR A 386 33.91 11.55 11.11
CA TYR A 386 34.65 10.31 10.93
C TYR A 386 34.84 9.95 9.45
N ILE A 387 33.79 10.04 8.63
CA ILE A 387 33.89 9.76 7.20
C ILE A 387 34.77 10.82 6.50
N ARG A 388 34.59 12.09 6.83
CA ARG A 388 35.40 13.20 6.27
C ARG A 388 36.86 13.11 6.65
N SER A 389 37.20 12.64 7.85
CA SER A 389 38.60 12.45 8.29
C SER A 389 39.34 11.39 7.46
N ARG A 390 38.62 10.57 6.69
CA ARG A 390 39.15 9.60 5.72
C ARG A 390 39.29 10.15 4.31
N GLY A 391 39.12 11.44 4.11
CA GLY A 391 39.36 12.12 2.85
C GLY A 391 38.13 12.29 1.95
N LEU A 392 36.94 11.93 2.43
CA LEU A 392 35.71 12.16 1.65
C LEU A 392 35.18 13.59 1.82
N SER A 393 34.58 14.15 0.77
CA SER A 393 33.92 15.45 0.85
C SER A 393 32.71 15.41 1.81
N ALA A 394 32.28 16.55 2.30
CA ALA A 394 31.08 16.63 3.16
C ALA A 394 29.83 16.13 2.44
N GLU A 395 29.69 16.42 1.17
CA GLU A 395 28.59 15.98 0.32
C GLU A 395 28.59 14.46 0.14
N THR A 396 29.73 13.87 -0.22
CA THR A 396 29.86 12.41 -0.36
C THR A 396 29.61 11.68 0.97
N ALA A 397 30.14 12.23 2.08
CA ALA A 397 29.91 11.65 3.40
C ALA A 397 28.42 11.65 3.78
N ARG A 398 27.73 12.77 3.51
CA ARG A 398 26.30 12.90 3.74
C ARG A 398 25.49 11.91 2.89
N SER A 399 25.79 11.84 1.59
CA SER A 399 25.12 10.90 0.65
C SER A 399 25.31 9.45 1.09
N LEU A 400 26.50 9.05 1.53
CA LEU A 400 26.77 7.70 2.04
C LEU A 400 25.93 7.35 3.27
N LEU A 401 25.82 8.26 4.25
CA LEU A 401 25.03 8.04 5.46
C LEU A 401 23.53 7.93 5.13
N VAL A 402 23.03 8.81 4.27
CA VAL A 402 21.62 8.81 3.82
C VAL A 402 21.32 7.52 3.07
N SER A 403 22.18 7.10 2.13
CA SER A 403 22.03 5.85 1.39
C SER A 403 22.06 4.63 2.33
N GLY A 404 22.98 4.60 3.29
CA GLY A 404 23.09 3.54 4.30
C GLY A 404 21.86 3.43 5.20
N PHE A 405 21.14 4.53 5.41
CA PHE A 405 19.97 4.56 6.30
C PHE A 405 18.82 3.68 5.80
N GLY A 406 18.58 3.60 4.47
CA GLY A 406 17.48 2.83 3.88
C GLY A 406 17.84 1.39 3.49
N VAL A 407 19.15 1.06 3.41
CA VAL A 407 19.63 -0.20 2.81
C VAL A 407 19.01 -1.46 3.43
N ASP A 408 18.81 -1.50 4.72
CA ASP A 408 18.26 -2.69 5.41
C ASP A 408 16.79 -2.99 5.05
N VAL A 409 16.01 -2.01 4.67
CA VAL A 409 14.64 -2.21 4.13
C VAL A 409 14.70 -2.51 2.64
N ILE A 410 15.47 -1.72 1.88
CA ILE A 410 15.59 -1.88 0.43
C ILE A 410 16.15 -3.27 0.06
N SER A 411 17.12 -3.77 0.83
CA SER A 411 17.72 -5.09 0.59
C SER A 411 16.78 -6.28 0.82
N ARG A 412 15.62 -6.07 1.41
CA ARG A 412 14.57 -7.10 1.56
C ARG A 412 13.70 -7.27 0.32
N LEU A 413 13.77 -6.33 -0.62
CA LEU A 413 13.11 -6.49 -1.92
C LEU A 413 13.68 -7.68 -2.69
N PRO A 414 12.91 -8.31 -3.59
CA PRO A 414 13.43 -9.33 -4.49
C PRO A 414 14.67 -8.84 -5.25
N VAL A 415 15.68 -9.70 -5.39
CA VAL A 415 17.04 -9.35 -5.91
C VAL A 415 16.98 -8.65 -7.28
N SER A 416 16.10 -9.09 -8.16
CA SER A 416 15.85 -8.46 -9.46
C SER A 416 15.45 -6.98 -9.39
N TYR A 417 14.94 -6.55 -8.25
CA TYR A 417 14.45 -5.19 -8.02
C TYR A 417 15.50 -4.28 -7.39
N THR A 418 16.44 -4.81 -6.61
CA THR A 418 17.45 -4.01 -5.90
C THR A 418 18.42 -3.32 -6.86
N HIS A 419 18.67 -3.89 -8.04
CA HIS A 419 19.56 -3.30 -9.05
C HIS A 419 18.95 -2.12 -9.82
N LEU A 420 17.64 -2.13 -10.06
CA LEU A 420 16.95 -1.08 -10.81
C LEU A 420 16.81 0.23 -9.99
N ARG A 421 16.71 0.13 -8.67
CA ARG A 421 16.41 1.27 -7.79
C ARG A 421 17.60 1.93 -7.13
N ALA A 422 18.77 1.31 -7.11
CA ALA A 422 20.00 1.96 -6.62
C ALA A 422 20.37 3.20 -7.46
N HIS A 423 19.96 3.26 -8.73
CA HIS A 423 20.17 4.41 -9.60
C HIS A 423 19.15 5.55 -9.38
N GLU A 424 17.87 5.24 -9.12
CA GLU A 424 16.84 6.28 -8.96
C GLU A 424 16.92 7.01 -7.60
N THR A 425 17.33 6.34 -6.53
CA THR A 425 17.51 6.99 -5.22
C THR A 425 18.68 8.00 -5.22
N HIS A 426 19.63 7.87 -6.15
CA HIS A 426 20.73 8.84 -6.30
C HIS A 426 20.31 10.14 -7.00
N GLU A 427 19.28 10.13 -7.83
CA GLU A 427 18.81 11.34 -8.54
C GLU A 427 17.90 12.23 -7.68
N HIS A 428 17.37 11.71 -6.56
CA HIS A 428 16.45 12.43 -5.66
C HIS A 428 17.10 12.88 -4.33
N LEU A 429 18.37 12.56 -4.11
CA LEU A 429 19.19 12.98 -2.94
C LEU A 429 20.15 14.11 -3.30
#